data_da012903fe0d14267d23b7cbadd4d9cc
#
_entry.id   da012903fe0d14267d23b7cbadd4d9cc
#
_cell.length_a   1.000
_cell.length_b   1.000
_cell.length_c   1.000
_cell.angle_alpha   90.00
_cell.angle_beta   90.00
_cell.angle_gamma   90.00
#
_symmetry.space_group_name_H-M   'P 1'
#
loop_
_entity.id
_entity.type
_entity.pdbx_description
1 polymer ?
#
loop_
_entity_poly.entity_id
_entity_poly.type
_entity_poly.pdbx_seq_one_letter_code
_entity_poly.pdbx_strand_id
1 'polypeptide(L)'
;VWIHGGALVTGSGSEYPGEVLTSKGVVLVTINYRLGRFGFNAHELLSQENPSGVSGNQGLRDQIFALEWVRDNISKFGGDPQNVTIFGESAGSLSVSLLQASPLAKGLFHRVIGQSGGAFQPMAFRAEARNAHQSAESIGADCARAMLGDSADEMSLEALRAVPAASIIERTMQNAENPTSLCTAYDSLAIVDGEVIPEEVQSIFNQGLQSDVPTMIGSNADEATTFLPMFKALSEDPSDSKTGMMMQARIYLPEVLGDLEEFYPTEGGVDIDESWSNMFSDVLFTYPMRVWSRHMEEMESDAYLYWFTWAPPVENSEQYGAFHAGELGYIFGNLDLFGAKPTAKDKEFSELMASIWTQFAKTGNPNGKNLPQWDAYSVDN
;
A
#
# COMPACT_ATOMS: atom_id res chain seq x y z
N VAL A 1 -12.03 5.28 8.48
CA VAL A 1 -10.67 5.38 9.03
C VAL A 1 -9.68 5.41 7.88
N TRP A 2 -8.87 6.45 7.79
CA TRP A 2 -7.83 6.62 6.77
C TRP A 2 -6.50 6.06 7.23
N ILE A 3 -5.87 5.25 6.38
CA ILE A 3 -4.53 4.70 6.55
C ILE A 3 -3.66 5.28 5.43
N HIS A 4 -2.69 6.12 5.79
CA HIS A 4 -1.86 6.82 4.81
C HIS A 4 -0.88 5.89 4.09
N GLY A 5 -0.47 6.28 2.89
CA GLY A 5 0.57 5.63 2.09
C GLY A 5 1.99 5.97 2.54
N GLY A 6 2.94 5.85 1.61
CA GLY A 6 4.35 6.15 1.84
C GLY A 6 5.22 4.92 2.05
N ALA A 7 4.93 3.82 1.33
CA ALA A 7 5.72 2.58 1.28
C ALA A 7 5.96 1.93 2.65
N LEU A 8 5.12 2.17 3.66
CA LEU A 8 5.29 1.80 5.08
C LEU A 8 6.54 2.43 5.73
N VAL A 9 7.17 3.40 5.10
CA VAL A 9 8.43 4.03 5.52
C VAL A 9 8.25 5.49 5.93
N THR A 10 7.33 6.20 5.27
CA THR A 10 7.06 7.63 5.47
C THR A 10 5.56 7.92 5.49
N GLY A 11 5.18 9.17 5.71
CA GLY A 11 3.79 9.64 5.69
C GLY A 11 3.22 9.96 7.07
N SER A 12 2.07 10.63 7.07
CA SER A 12 1.37 11.02 8.28
C SER A 12 -0.12 11.22 7.99
N GLY A 13 -0.97 10.79 8.92
CA GLY A 13 -2.40 11.06 8.88
C GLY A 13 -2.76 12.56 8.91
N SER A 14 -1.86 13.43 9.37
CA SER A 14 -2.08 14.88 9.42
C SER A 14 -2.01 15.58 8.05
N GLU A 15 -1.57 14.89 7.01
CA GLU A 15 -1.46 15.44 5.65
C GLU A 15 -2.81 15.45 4.90
N TYR A 16 -3.84 14.84 5.47
CA TYR A 16 -5.13 14.62 4.81
C TYR A 16 -6.24 15.46 5.46
N PRO A 17 -6.67 16.57 4.84
CA PRO A 17 -7.74 17.43 5.36
C PRO A 17 -9.08 16.71 5.35
N GLY A 18 -9.90 16.94 6.38
CA GLY A 18 -11.16 16.20 6.55
C GLY A 18 -12.42 16.95 6.14
N GLU A 19 -12.34 18.23 5.82
CA GLU A 19 -13.46 19.14 5.72
C GLU A 19 -14.47 18.72 4.63
N VAL A 20 -13.98 18.31 3.47
CA VAL A 20 -14.84 17.91 2.36
C VAL A 20 -15.58 16.61 2.68
N LEU A 21 -14.89 15.58 3.14
CA LEU A 21 -15.50 14.29 3.49
C LEU A 21 -16.49 14.44 4.65
N THR A 22 -16.11 15.17 5.71
CA THR A 22 -16.97 15.35 6.88
C THR A 22 -18.21 16.20 6.56
N SER A 23 -18.12 17.17 5.64
CA SER A 23 -19.28 17.93 5.17
C SER A 23 -20.35 17.06 4.52
N LYS A 24 -19.97 15.88 4.04
CA LYS A 24 -20.86 14.87 3.45
C LYS A 24 -21.45 13.90 4.48
N GLY A 25 -21.28 14.15 5.77
CA GLY A 25 -21.92 13.41 6.86
C GLY A 25 -21.24 12.08 7.20
N VAL A 26 -19.92 12.06 7.21
CA VAL A 26 -19.09 11.00 7.77
C VAL A 26 -18.17 11.57 8.85
N VAL A 27 -17.73 10.75 9.77
CA VAL A 27 -16.63 11.04 10.69
C VAL A 27 -15.35 10.53 10.04
N LEU A 28 -14.35 11.38 9.86
CA LEU A 28 -13.03 10.97 9.36
C LEU A 28 -12.07 10.81 10.54
N VAL A 29 -11.43 9.65 10.61
CA VAL A 29 -10.33 9.37 11.53
C VAL A 29 -9.09 9.08 10.69
N THR A 30 -8.06 9.91 10.80
CA THR A 30 -6.76 9.66 10.19
C THR A 30 -5.81 9.11 11.25
N ILE A 31 -5.13 8.01 10.97
CA ILE A 31 -4.26 7.36 11.94
C ILE A 31 -2.79 7.53 11.57
N ASN A 32 -1.92 7.40 12.58
CA ASN A 32 -0.50 7.17 12.41
C ASN A 32 -0.17 5.76 12.92
N TYR A 33 0.77 5.11 12.28
CA TYR A 33 1.29 3.81 12.68
C TYR A 33 2.81 3.83 12.59
N ARG A 34 3.48 2.96 13.32
CA ARG A 34 4.95 2.88 13.25
C ARG A 34 5.41 2.46 11.86
N LEU A 35 6.43 3.14 11.36
CA LEU A 35 6.95 3.04 10.01
C LEU A 35 8.35 2.43 9.99
N GLY A 36 8.76 1.92 8.82
CA GLY A 36 10.09 1.38 8.57
C GLY A 36 10.50 0.37 9.64
N ARG A 37 11.74 0.43 10.07
CA ARG A 37 12.28 -0.47 11.10
C ARG A 37 11.58 -0.41 12.45
N PHE A 38 10.88 0.67 12.77
CA PHE A 38 10.10 0.76 14.01
C PHE A 38 8.77 0.02 13.93
N GLY A 39 8.19 -0.09 12.73
CA GLY A 39 6.90 -0.73 12.50
C GLY A 39 6.98 -2.14 11.94
N PHE A 40 8.05 -2.47 11.23
CA PHE A 40 8.10 -3.69 10.40
C PHE A 40 9.42 -4.45 10.52
N ASN A 41 10.13 -4.33 11.64
CA ASN A 41 11.37 -5.09 11.88
C ASN A 41 11.08 -6.43 12.55
N ALA A 42 11.35 -7.53 11.86
CA ALA A 42 11.42 -8.85 12.45
C ALA A 42 12.84 -9.13 12.96
N HIS A 43 12.95 -9.73 14.14
CA HIS A 43 14.23 -10.16 14.71
C HIS A 43 13.98 -11.25 15.74
N GLU A 44 14.84 -12.28 15.78
CA GLU A 44 14.68 -13.42 16.69
C GLU A 44 14.54 -13.00 18.16
N LEU A 45 15.37 -12.06 18.62
CA LEU A 45 15.31 -11.55 19.99
C LEU A 45 13.97 -10.83 20.30
N LEU A 46 13.40 -10.11 19.31
CA LEU A 46 12.09 -9.49 19.46
C LEU A 46 10.98 -10.53 19.48
N SER A 47 11.09 -11.57 18.66
CA SER A 47 10.15 -12.69 18.65
C SER A 47 10.19 -13.46 19.98
N GLN A 48 11.38 -13.72 20.53
CA GLN A 48 11.54 -14.40 21.84
C GLN A 48 10.96 -13.60 23.02
N GLU A 49 10.99 -12.27 22.97
CA GLU A 49 10.41 -11.42 24.02
C GLU A 49 8.86 -11.38 23.93
N ASN A 50 8.31 -11.52 22.74
CA ASN A 50 6.87 -11.48 22.54
C ASN A 50 6.22 -12.79 23.03
N PRO A 51 5.16 -12.75 23.87
CA PRO A 51 4.47 -13.96 24.33
C PRO A 51 3.95 -14.86 23.20
N SER A 52 3.60 -14.27 22.04
CA SER A 52 3.16 -15.02 20.86
C SER A 52 4.34 -15.55 20.02
N GLY A 53 5.58 -15.24 20.35
CA GLY A 53 6.76 -15.71 19.63
C GLY A 53 6.94 -15.07 18.24
N VAL A 54 6.36 -13.90 17.98
CA VAL A 54 6.40 -13.24 16.65
C VAL A 54 6.86 -11.79 16.73
N SER A 55 7.47 -11.31 15.63
CA SER A 55 7.82 -9.90 15.40
C SER A 55 7.71 -9.58 13.91
N GLY A 56 7.72 -8.29 13.54
CA GLY A 56 7.75 -7.85 12.14
C GLY A 56 6.53 -7.06 11.67
N ASN A 57 5.37 -7.17 12.33
CA ASN A 57 4.14 -6.50 11.94
C ASN A 57 3.63 -5.51 13.00
N GLN A 58 4.52 -4.85 13.71
CA GLN A 58 4.14 -3.90 14.78
C GLN A 58 3.33 -2.72 14.24
N GLY A 59 3.62 -2.24 13.00
CA GLY A 59 2.85 -1.19 12.35
C GLY A 59 1.41 -1.62 12.04
N LEU A 60 1.20 -2.88 11.63
CA LEU A 60 -0.16 -3.43 11.46
C LEU A 60 -0.89 -3.57 12.79
N ARG A 61 -0.18 -3.94 13.87
CA ARG A 61 -0.77 -3.97 15.22
C ARG A 61 -1.19 -2.59 15.70
N ASP A 62 -0.44 -1.54 15.36
CA ASP A 62 -0.83 -0.16 15.63
C ASP A 62 -2.12 0.21 14.90
N GLN A 63 -2.28 -0.22 13.64
CA GLN A 63 -3.49 -0.01 12.86
C GLN A 63 -4.69 -0.78 13.45
N ILE A 64 -4.50 -2.04 13.85
CA ILE A 64 -5.53 -2.85 14.53
C ILE A 64 -5.94 -2.17 15.84
N PHE A 65 -4.97 -1.73 16.66
CA PHE A 65 -5.26 -1.02 17.90
C PHE A 65 -6.01 0.30 17.68
N ALA A 66 -5.70 1.02 16.61
CA ALA A 66 -6.46 2.21 16.24
C ALA A 66 -7.92 1.88 15.88
N LEU A 67 -8.17 0.75 15.19
CA LEU A 67 -9.52 0.27 14.89
C LEU A 67 -10.27 -0.17 16.15
N GLU A 68 -9.60 -0.81 17.11
CA GLU A 68 -10.17 -1.12 18.43
C GLU A 68 -10.56 0.18 19.18
N TRP A 69 -9.67 1.19 19.12
CA TRP A 69 -9.99 2.49 19.71
C TRP A 69 -11.22 3.14 19.05
N VAL A 70 -11.34 3.05 17.71
CA VAL A 70 -12.53 3.53 16.97
C VAL A 70 -13.78 2.79 17.45
N ARG A 71 -13.75 1.46 17.50
CA ARG A 71 -14.87 0.64 18.02
C ARG A 71 -15.34 1.11 19.40
N ASP A 72 -14.40 1.36 20.31
CA ASP A 72 -14.69 1.64 21.71
C ASP A 72 -15.06 3.11 21.99
N ASN A 73 -14.69 4.04 21.09
CA ASN A 73 -14.82 5.46 21.38
C ASN A 73 -15.59 6.30 20.35
N ILE A 74 -15.73 5.85 19.08
CA ILE A 74 -16.19 6.73 18.00
C ILE A 74 -17.61 7.24 18.19
N SER A 75 -18.46 6.55 18.96
CA SER A 75 -19.81 7.01 19.30
C SER A 75 -19.82 8.33 20.08
N LYS A 76 -18.76 8.61 20.85
CA LYS A 76 -18.59 9.89 21.57
C LYS A 76 -18.30 11.07 20.64
N PHE A 77 -17.90 10.77 19.40
CA PHE A 77 -17.62 11.74 18.34
C PHE A 77 -18.74 11.80 17.29
N GLY A 78 -19.87 11.13 17.53
CA GLY A 78 -21.00 11.09 16.63
C GLY A 78 -20.91 10.03 15.53
N GLY A 79 -19.88 9.16 15.56
CA GLY A 79 -19.73 8.04 14.64
C GLY A 79 -20.46 6.78 15.10
N ASP A 80 -20.65 5.86 14.18
CA ASP A 80 -21.25 4.55 14.43
C ASP A 80 -20.16 3.47 14.41
N PRO A 81 -19.88 2.79 15.55
CA PRO A 81 -18.88 1.72 15.59
C PRO A 81 -19.27 0.47 14.80
N GLN A 82 -20.53 0.35 14.39
CA GLN A 82 -21.02 -0.73 13.51
C GLN A 82 -21.04 -0.33 12.03
N ASN A 83 -20.52 0.86 11.71
CA ASN A 83 -20.43 1.36 10.34
C ASN A 83 -19.07 1.99 10.08
N VAL A 84 -18.02 1.19 10.20
CA VAL A 84 -16.62 1.61 10.01
C VAL A 84 -16.14 1.17 8.63
N THR A 85 -15.69 2.12 7.83
CA THR A 85 -14.99 1.88 6.57
C THR A 85 -13.51 2.17 6.77
N ILE A 86 -12.64 1.21 6.47
CA ILE A 86 -11.20 1.45 6.35
C ILE A 86 -10.88 1.81 4.90
N PHE A 87 -10.02 2.80 4.72
CA PHE A 87 -9.59 3.18 3.39
C PHE A 87 -8.15 3.70 3.41
N GLY A 88 -7.43 3.48 2.30
CA GLY A 88 -6.04 3.88 2.17
C GLY A 88 -5.58 3.85 0.73
N GLU A 89 -4.49 4.54 0.48
CA GLU A 89 -3.85 4.61 -0.83
C GLU A 89 -2.42 4.06 -0.74
N SER A 90 -1.92 3.45 -1.83
CA SER A 90 -0.55 2.93 -1.89
C SER A 90 -0.28 1.90 -0.77
N ALA A 91 0.72 2.15 0.08
CA ALA A 91 0.98 1.33 1.26
C ALA A 91 -0.19 1.33 2.26
N GLY A 92 -1.03 2.36 2.27
CA GLY A 92 -2.29 2.38 3.01
C GLY A 92 -3.30 1.39 2.46
N SER A 93 -3.43 1.28 1.14
CA SER A 93 -4.27 0.28 0.48
C SER A 93 -3.72 -1.14 0.67
N LEU A 94 -2.39 -1.31 0.58
CA LEU A 94 -1.73 -2.56 0.95
C LEU A 94 -2.06 -2.95 2.40
N SER A 95 -1.99 -1.99 3.34
CA SER A 95 -2.41 -2.22 4.73
C SER A 95 -3.87 -2.62 4.85
N VAL A 96 -4.77 -2.00 4.07
CA VAL A 96 -6.20 -2.33 4.04
C VAL A 96 -6.42 -3.79 3.60
N SER A 97 -5.72 -4.27 2.56
CA SER A 97 -5.80 -5.67 2.12
C SER A 97 -5.23 -6.65 3.16
N LEU A 98 -4.15 -6.27 3.84
CA LEU A 98 -3.59 -7.04 4.96
C LEU A 98 -4.55 -7.12 6.15
N LEU A 99 -5.22 -6.03 6.50
CA LEU A 99 -6.23 -6.00 7.55
C LEU A 99 -7.46 -6.84 7.17
N GLN A 100 -7.86 -6.84 5.90
CA GLN A 100 -8.95 -7.70 5.42
C GLN A 100 -8.60 -9.19 5.52
N ALA A 101 -7.32 -9.55 5.33
CA ALA A 101 -6.79 -10.89 5.49
C ALA A 101 -6.55 -11.28 6.96
N SER A 102 -6.35 -10.30 7.86
CA SER A 102 -5.94 -10.56 9.25
C SER A 102 -7.10 -11.05 10.12
N PRO A 103 -6.97 -12.21 10.80
CA PRO A 103 -7.96 -12.65 11.75
C PRO A 103 -8.10 -11.72 12.97
N LEU A 104 -7.04 -10.96 13.31
CA LEU A 104 -7.04 -10.02 14.43
C LEU A 104 -7.83 -8.73 14.14
N ALA A 105 -8.03 -8.39 12.87
CA ALA A 105 -8.83 -7.24 12.46
C ALA A 105 -10.30 -7.56 12.18
N LYS A 106 -10.67 -8.85 12.21
CA LYS A 106 -12.02 -9.32 11.87
C LYS A 106 -13.09 -8.70 12.79
N GLY A 107 -14.07 -8.05 12.18
CA GLY A 107 -15.18 -7.39 12.89
C GLY A 107 -14.85 -5.98 13.41
N LEU A 108 -13.65 -5.45 13.15
CA LEU A 108 -13.28 -4.06 13.49
C LEU A 108 -13.67 -3.06 12.40
N PHE A 109 -14.00 -3.54 11.21
CA PHE A 109 -14.47 -2.73 10.08
C PHE A 109 -15.57 -3.47 9.31
N HIS A 110 -16.33 -2.73 8.52
CA HIS A 110 -17.55 -3.19 7.85
C HIS A 110 -17.51 -2.93 6.33
N ARG A 111 -16.53 -2.17 5.86
CA ARG A 111 -16.29 -1.86 4.43
C ARG A 111 -14.83 -1.53 4.21
N VAL A 112 -14.41 -1.71 2.97
CA VAL A 112 -13.03 -1.50 2.54
C VAL A 112 -12.99 -0.63 1.29
N ILE A 113 -12.09 0.38 1.27
CA ILE A 113 -11.70 1.07 0.05
C ILE A 113 -10.18 0.96 -0.10
N GLY A 114 -9.73 0.33 -1.20
CA GLY A 114 -8.31 0.20 -1.53
C GLY A 114 -7.96 1.00 -2.77
N GLN A 115 -6.97 1.89 -2.66
CA GLN A 115 -6.54 2.76 -3.74
C GLN A 115 -5.08 2.48 -4.08
N SER A 116 -4.83 1.95 -5.29
CA SER A 116 -3.48 1.78 -5.84
C SER A 116 -2.52 0.98 -4.94
N GLY A 117 -2.93 -0.24 -4.54
CA GLY A 117 -2.06 -1.14 -3.77
C GLY A 117 -2.78 -2.33 -3.16
N GLY A 118 -2.17 -3.50 -3.21
CA GLY A 118 -2.69 -4.72 -2.61
C GLY A 118 -1.58 -5.73 -2.30
N ALA A 119 -1.73 -6.49 -1.24
CA ALA A 119 -0.72 -7.44 -0.75
C ALA A 119 -0.82 -8.81 -1.43
N PHE A 120 -0.96 -8.85 -2.76
CA PHE A 120 -1.10 -10.08 -3.55
C PHE A 120 0.20 -10.53 -4.22
N GLN A 121 1.32 -9.88 -3.90
CA GLN A 121 2.66 -10.31 -4.29
C GLN A 121 3.22 -11.28 -3.24
N PRO A 122 4.20 -12.14 -3.61
CA PRO A 122 4.88 -13.01 -2.66
C PRO A 122 5.43 -12.22 -1.47
N MET A 123 5.22 -12.72 -0.27
CA MET A 123 5.62 -12.06 0.97
C MET A 123 6.81 -12.80 1.61
N ALA A 124 7.66 -12.06 2.33
CA ALA A 124 8.67 -12.67 3.18
C ALA A 124 8.02 -13.36 4.39
N PHE A 125 8.54 -14.50 4.78
CA PHE A 125 8.15 -15.22 6.00
C PHE A 125 9.06 -14.80 7.17
N ARG A 126 8.50 -14.78 8.37
CA ARG A 126 9.22 -14.36 9.56
C ARG A 126 10.54 -15.13 9.78
N ALA A 127 10.48 -16.46 9.86
CA ALA A 127 11.61 -17.30 10.25
C ALA A 127 12.15 -18.21 9.13
N GLU A 128 11.47 -18.27 7.98
CA GLU A 128 11.81 -19.16 6.88
C GLU A 128 12.13 -18.38 5.61
N ALA A 129 13.16 -18.83 4.88
CA ALA A 129 13.42 -18.35 3.53
C ALA A 129 12.46 -19.06 2.55
N ARG A 130 11.60 -18.30 1.87
CA ARG A 130 10.66 -18.79 0.86
C ARG A 130 10.55 -17.84 -0.33
N ASN A 131 10.10 -18.33 -1.48
CA ASN A 131 9.81 -17.52 -2.66
C ASN A 131 10.99 -16.62 -3.10
N ALA A 132 12.21 -17.14 -3.02
CA ALA A 132 13.45 -16.41 -3.26
C ALA A 132 13.74 -15.25 -2.26
N HIS A 133 12.90 -15.07 -1.23
CA HIS A 133 13.15 -14.12 -0.15
C HIS A 133 13.93 -14.78 1.00
N GLN A 134 14.86 -14.03 1.60
CA GLN A 134 15.42 -14.37 2.91
C GLN A 134 14.32 -14.30 3.97
N SER A 135 14.49 -14.99 5.11
CA SER A 135 13.58 -14.79 6.23
C SER A 135 13.70 -13.36 6.77
N ALA A 136 12.58 -12.80 7.19
CA ALA A 136 12.56 -11.43 7.73
C ALA A 136 13.41 -11.30 9.00
N GLU A 137 13.50 -12.33 9.83
CA GLU A 137 14.39 -12.37 11.00
C GLU A 137 15.88 -12.36 10.60
N SER A 138 16.25 -13.01 9.47
CA SER A 138 17.62 -12.94 8.95
C SER A 138 17.98 -11.53 8.48
N ILE A 139 17.09 -10.91 7.71
CA ILE A 139 17.24 -9.51 7.26
C ILE A 139 17.36 -8.57 8.48
N GLY A 140 16.52 -8.76 9.49
CA GLY A 140 16.57 -7.98 10.72
C GLY A 140 17.87 -8.17 11.50
N ALA A 141 18.39 -9.40 11.56
CA ALA A 141 19.67 -9.71 12.20
C ALA A 141 20.86 -9.07 11.46
N ASP A 142 20.87 -9.09 10.13
CA ASP A 142 21.90 -8.43 9.33
C ASP A 142 21.87 -6.92 9.53
N CYS A 143 20.68 -6.34 9.56
CA CYS A 143 20.51 -4.92 9.85
C CYS A 143 20.95 -4.57 11.29
N ALA A 144 20.63 -5.40 12.27
CA ALA A 144 21.07 -5.22 13.66
C ALA A 144 22.60 -5.24 13.78
N ARG A 145 23.28 -6.17 13.09
CA ARG A 145 24.76 -6.20 13.03
C ARG A 145 25.31 -4.90 12.40
N ALA A 146 24.72 -4.45 11.31
CA ALA A 146 25.13 -3.19 10.67
C ALA A 146 24.93 -1.98 11.60
N MET A 147 23.88 -1.97 12.42
CA MET A 147 23.61 -0.88 13.38
C MET A 147 24.58 -0.89 14.57
N LEU A 148 24.93 -2.07 15.09
CA LEU A 148 25.81 -2.22 16.25
C LEU A 148 27.30 -2.10 15.89
N GLY A 149 27.69 -2.37 14.62
CA GLY A 149 29.08 -2.32 14.18
C GLY A 149 30.00 -3.23 15.02
N ASP A 150 31.05 -2.68 15.61
CA ASP A 150 32.04 -3.42 16.41
C ASP A 150 31.45 -4.09 17.67
N SER A 151 30.26 -3.66 18.11
CA SER A 151 29.53 -4.25 19.24
C SER A 151 28.57 -5.36 18.83
N ALA A 152 28.59 -5.82 17.58
CA ALA A 152 27.66 -6.84 17.08
C ALA A 152 27.81 -8.21 17.79
N ASP A 153 28.97 -8.53 18.32
CA ASP A 153 29.20 -9.77 19.09
C ASP A 153 28.48 -9.77 20.46
N GLU A 154 28.10 -8.59 20.97
CA GLU A 154 27.36 -8.40 22.21
C GLU A 154 25.87 -8.14 21.96
N MET A 155 25.33 -8.64 20.85
CA MET A 155 23.94 -8.38 20.44
C MET A 155 22.95 -8.84 21.51
N SER A 156 22.17 -7.89 22.00
CA SER A 156 21.07 -8.11 22.95
C SER A 156 19.95 -7.13 22.68
N LEU A 157 18.74 -7.38 23.21
CA LEU A 157 17.64 -6.41 23.13
C LEU A 157 18.00 -5.07 23.76
N GLU A 158 18.78 -5.07 24.84
CA GLU A 158 19.24 -3.85 25.48
C GLU A 158 20.16 -3.05 24.56
N ALA A 159 21.14 -3.71 23.92
CA ALA A 159 22.03 -3.07 22.95
C ALA A 159 21.27 -2.52 21.74
N LEU A 160 20.31 -3.27 21.18
CA LEU A 160 19.48 -2.84 20.07
C LEU A 160 18.61 -1.62 20.45
N ARG A 161 18.03 -1.61 21.64
CA ARG A 161 17.22 -0.50 22.14
C ARG A 161 18.04 0.73 22.52
N ALA A 162 19.32 0.56 22.77
CA ALA A 162 20.23 1.68 23.03
C ALA A 162 20.63 2.44 21.77
N VAL A 163 20.43 1.87 20.57
CA VAL A 163 20.70 2.58 19.31
C VAL A 163 19.73 3.77 19.19
N PRO A 164 20.23 5.01 19.03
CA PRO A 164 19.37 6.18 18.91
C PRO A 164 18.46 6.08 17.66
N ALA A 165 17.17 6.43 17.82
CA ALA A 165 16.22 6.40 16.72
C ALA A 165 16.68 7.20 15.48
N ALA A 166 17.28 8.39 15.72
CA ALA A 166 17.84 9.21 14.65
C ALA A 166 18.92 8.48 13.84
N SER A 167 19.79 7.70 14.52
CA SER A 167 20.85 6.91 13.86
C SER A 167 20.27 5.77 13.02
N ILE A 168 19.16 5.15 13.47
CA ILE A 168 18.46 4.13 12.69
C ILE A 168 17.90 4.75 11.41
N ILE A 169 17.19 5.89 11.53
CA ILE A 169 16.59 6.59 10.37
C ILE A 169 17.69 7.01 9.40
N GLU A 170 18.73 7.71 9.88
CA GLU A 170 19.82 8.19 9.04
C GLU A 170 20.49 7.04 8.27
N ARG A 171 20.82 5.95 8.93
CA ARG A 171 21.50 4.81 8.29
C ARG A 171 20.61 4.11 7.29
N THR A 172 19.35 3.87 7.60
CA THR A 172 18.42 3.19 6.68
C THR A 172 18.11 4.03 5.45
N MET A 173 18.05 5.34 5.59
CA MET A 173 17.87 6.26 4.46
C MET A 173 19.13 6.36 3.59
N GLN A 174 20.32 6.47 4.19
CA GLN A 174 21.59 6.45 3.45
C GLN A 174 21.79 5.14 2.69
N ASN A 175 21.42 4.01 3.30
CA ASN A 175 21.51 2.70 2.67
C ASN A 175 20.50 2.53 1.51
N ALA A 176 19.39 3.24 1.51
CA ALA A 176 18.41 3.19 0.42
C ALA A 176 18.98 3.67 -0.93
N GLU A 177 20.05 4.50 -0.90
CA GLU A 177 20.77 4.94 -2.10
C GLU A 177 21.77 3.87 -2.63
N ASN A 178 21.97 2.78 -1.88
CA ASN A 178 22.89 1.72 -2.25
C ASN A 178 22.12 0.40 -2.50
N PRO A 179 21.93 -0.04 -3.73
CA PRO A 179 21.15 -1.23 -4.08
C PRO A 179 21.70 -2.55 -3.54
N THR A 180 22.94 -2.56 -3.05
CA THR A 180 23.58 -3.74 -2.43
C THR A 180 23.50 -3.73 -0.91
N SER A 181 22.91 -2.73 -0.29
CA SER A 181 22.83 -2.62 1.17
C SER A 181 21.74 -3.53 1.73
N LEU A 182 22.06 -4.23 2.81
CA LEU A 182 21.17 -5.15 3.52
C LEU A 182 20.38 -4.49 4.67
N CYS A 183 20.41 -3.18 4.80
CA CYS A 183 19.70 -2.48 5.86
C CYS A 183 19.15 -1.16 5.35
N THR A 184 18.17 -1.27 4.45
CA THR A 184 17.50 -0.11 3.88
C THR A 184 16.16 0.16 4.60
N ALA A 185 15.57 1.31 4.34
CA ALA A 185 14.23 1.60 4.82
C ALA A 185 13.17 0.65 4.22
N TYR A 186 13.41 0.18 2.99
CA TYR A 186 12.49 -0.64 2.21
C TYR A 186 12.59 -2.15 2.50
N ASP A 187 13.56 -2.62 3.29
CA ASP A 187 13.66 -4.03 3.71
C ASP A 187 12.73 -4.37 4.88
N SER A 188 11.97 -3.40 5.38
CA SER A 188 11.05 -3.55 6.48
C SER A 188 9.62 -3.39 5.99
N LEU A 189 9.10 -4.44 5.37
CA LEU A 189 7.73 -4.54 4.88
C LEU A 189 6.90 -5.48 5.77
N ALA A 190 5.58 -5.47 5.55
CA ALA A 190 4.71 -6.45 6.18
C ALA A 190 5.09 -7.88 5.76
N ILE A 191 4.99 -8.83 6.67
CA ILE A 191 5.45 -10.20 6.50
C ILE A 191 4.39 -11.22 6.93
N VAL A 192 4.56 -12.46 6.49
CA VAL A 192 3.84 -13.60 7.07
C VAL A 192 4.50 -13.95 8.41
N ASP A 193 3.87 -13.53 9.52
CA ASP A 193 4.40 -13.75 10.87
C ASP A 193 3.75 -14.95 11.60
N GLY A 194 2.64 -15.47 11.05
CA GLY A 194 1.87 -16.57 11.61
C GLY A 194 0.80 -16.14 12.61
N GLU A 195 0.65 -14.85 12.91
CA GLU A 195 -0.34 -14.33 13.86
C GLU A 195 -1.14 -13.15 13.28
N VAL A 196 -0.52 -12.02 12.98
CA VAL A 196 -1.19 -10.87 12.34
C VAL A 196 -1.55 -11.24 10.90
N ILE A 197 -0.58 -11.81 10.19
CA ILE A 197 -0.74 -12.36 8.84
C ILE A 197 -0.32 -13.83 8.92
N PRO A 198 -1.29 -14.76 9.04
CA PRO A 198 -1.00 -16.18 9.29
C PRO A 198 -0.44 -16.91 8.07
N GLU A 199 -0.78 -16.48 6.86
CA GLU A 199 -0.35 -17.03 5.57
C GLU A 199 -0.19 -15.89 4.56
N GLU A 200 0.34 -16.16 3.37
CA GLU A 200 0.33 -15.18 2.27
C GLU A 200 -1.11 -14.72 1.98
N VAL A 201 -1.29 -13.43 1.74
CA VAL A 201 -2.62 -12.84 1.50
C VAL A 201 -3.33 -13.56 0.36
N GLN A 202 -2.61 -13.85 -0.73
CA GLN A 202 -3.15 -14.63 -1.85
C GLN A 202 -3.70 -15.98 -1.40
N SER A 203 -3.03 -16.69 -0.48
CA SER A 203 -3.47 -17.98 0.06
C SER A 203 -4.74 -17.85 0.91
N ILE A 204 -4.80 -16.79 1.75
CA ILE A 204 -5.97 -16.49 2.60
C ILE A 204 -7.20 -16.22 1.73
N PHE A 205 -7.05 -15.40 0.69
CA PHE A 205 -8.13 -15.06 -0.22
C PHE A 205 -8.55 -16.23 -1.10
N ASN A 206 -7.63 -17.06 -1.59
CA ASN A 206 -7.94 -18.31 -2.31
C ASN A 206 -8.79 -19.27 -1.48
N GLN A 207 -8.69 -19.22 -0.17
CA GLN A 207 -9.45 -20.06 0.75
C GLN A 207 -10.77 -19.40 1.23
N GLY A 208 -11.05 -18.16 0.84
CA GLY A 208 -12.22 -17.40 1.30
C GLY A 208 -12.19 -17.06 2.79
N LEU A 209 -11.00 -16.91 3.40
CA LEU A 209 -10.83 -16.69 4.84
C LEU A 209 -10.75 -15.19 5.21
N GLN A 210 -10.63 -14.30 4.22
CA GLN A 210 -10.67 -12.86 4.40
C GLN A 210 -11.99 -12.39 5.01
N SER A 211 -12.01 -11.16 5.53
CA SER A 211 -13.25 -10.53 5.96
C SER A 211 -14.15 -10.27 4.76
N ASP A 212 -15.34 -10.88 4.76
CA ASP A 212 -16.36 -10.68 3.74
C ASP A 212 -17.13 -9.38 4.02
N VAL A 213 -16.74 -8.33 3.35
CA VAL A 213 -17.33 -6.98 3.48
C VAL A 213 -17.36 -6.29 2.12
N PRO A 214 -18.30 -5.38 1.85
CA PRO A 214 -18.30 -4.59 0.63
C PRO A 214 -16.96 -3.91 0.39
N THR A 215 -16.42 -4.05 -0.83
CA THR A 215 -15.07 -3.64 -1.20
C THR A 215 -15.09 -2.76 -2.44
N MET A 216 -14.49 -1.56 -2.38
CA MET A 216 -14.30 -0.67 -3.51
C MET A 216 -12.81 -0.44 -3.72
N ILE A 217 -12.29 -0.84 -4.88
CA ILE A 217 -10.85 -0.85 -5.13
C ILE A 217 -10.54 -0.35 -6.54
N GLY A 218 -9.32 0.07 -6.77
CA GLY A 218 -8.90 0.50 -8.10
C GLY A 218 -7.51 1.10 -8.12
N SER A 219 -7.09 1.49 -9.32
CA SER A 219 -5.79 2.08 -9.59
C SER A 219 -5.92 3.23 -10.59
N ASN A 220 -4.82 3.99 -10.72
CA ASN A 220 -4.70 5.07 -11.67
C ASN A 220 -4.13 4.55 -13.00
N ALA A 221 -4.35 5.28 -14.09
CA ALA A 221 -3.92 4.82 -15.41
C ALA A 221 -2.40 4.87 -15.60
N ASP A 222 -1.75 5.85 -14.99
CA ASP A 222 -0.33 6.16 -15.22
C ASP A 222 0.48 6.08 -13.91
N GLU A 223 0.22 5.05 -13.10
CA GLU A 223 0.73 4.88 -11.73
C GLU A 223 2.24 5.10 -11.60
N ALA A 224 3.03 4.51 -12.48
CA ALA A 224 4.48 4.47 -12.30
C ALA A 224 5.23 5.64 -12.95
N THR A 225 4.55 6.55 -13.62
CA THR A 225 5.19 7.67 -14.33
C THR A 225 6.03 8.56 -13.40
N THR A 226 5.59 8.77 -12.17
CA THR A 226 6.33 9.55 -11.16
C THR A 226 7.45 8.77 -10.50
N PHE A 227 7.45 7.43 -10.58
CA PHE A 227 8.50 6.57 -10.02
C PHE A 227 9.62 6.26 -11.00
N LEU A 228 9.39 6.41 -12.30
CA LEU A 228 10.36 6.05 -13.34
C LEU A 228 11.76 6.70 -13.13
N PRO A 229 11.88 8.00 -12.77
CA PRO A 229 13.18 8.58 -12.48
C PRO A 229 13.93 7.88 -11.33
N MET A 230 13.21 7.45 -10.30
CA MET A 230 13.78 6.69 -9.18
C MET A 230 14.23 5.30 -9.63
N PHE A 231 13.42 4.59 -10.41
CA PHE A 231 13.79 3.27 -10.94
C PHE A 231 15.02 3.33 -11.85
N LYS A 232 15.11 4.36 -12.68
CA LYS A 232 16.29 4.61 -13.52
C LYS A 232 17.53 4.88 -12.67
N ALA A 233 17.41 5.67 -11.61
CA ALA A 233 18.52 5.96 -10.70
C ALA A 233 19.04 4.73 -9.94
N LEU A 234 18.18 3.72 -9.74
CA LEU A 234 18.54 2.45 -9.09
C LEU A 234 19.11 1.41 -10.06
N SER A 235 19.06 1.64 -11.38
CA SER A 235 19.66 0.77 -12.39
C SER A 235 21.17 1.00 -12.49
N GLU A 236 21.92 0.00 -12.99
CA GLU A 236 23.37 0.12 -13.20
C GLU A 236 23.74 1.24 -14.18
N ASP A 237 22.89 1.47 -15.19
CA ASP A 237 23.02 2.57 -16.15
C ASP A 237 21.64 3.26 -16.31
N PRO A 238 21.44 4.44 -15.70
CA PRO A 238 20.19 5.20 -15.82
C PRO A 238 19.83 5.62 -17.25
N SER A 239 20.77 5.57 -18.18
CA SER A 239 20.54 5.88 -19.61
C SER A 239 20.07 4.68 -20.42
N ASP A 240 20.25 3.46 -19.91
CA ASP A 240 19.81 2.21 -20.56
C ASP A 240 18.49 1.69 -19.93
N SER A 241 17.39 2.32 -20.33
CA SER A 241 16.06 1.95 -19.87
C SER A 241 15.69 0.48 -20.15
N LYS A 242 16.18 -0.09 -21.27
CA LYS A 242 15.91 -1.49 -21.61
C LYS A 242 16.55 -2.45 -20.60
N THR A 243 17.82 -2.26 -20.29
CA THR A 243 18.51 -3.10 -19.30
C THR A 243 17.90 -2.94 -17.92
N GLY A 244 17.58 -1.71 -17.50
CA GLY A 244 16.92 -1.43 -16.22
C GLY A 244 15.55 -2.11 -16.12
N MET A 245 14.69 -1.97 -17.13
CA MET A 245 13.41 -2.62 -17.22
C MET A 245 13.53 -4.15 -17.15
N MET A 246 14.43 -4.76 -17.95
CA MET A 246 14.61 -6.21 -17.99
C MET A 246 15.16 -6.77 -16.67
N MET A 247 16.02 -6.02 -15.98
CA MET A 247 16.49 -6.43 -14.64
C MET A 247 15.34 -6.51 -13.64
N GLN A 248 14.45 -5.56 -13.66
CA GLN A 248 13.31 -5.52 -12.76
C GLN A 248 12.23 -6.53 -13.16
N ALA A 249 11.99 -6.73 -14.46
CA ALA A 249 11.11 -7.78 -14.93
C ALA A 249 11.53 -9.18 -14.43
N ARG A 250 12.83 -9.45 -14.31
CA ARG A 250 13.34 -10.70 -13.73
C ARG A 250 13.00 -10.86 -12.24
N ILE A 251 12.83 -9.77 -11.53
CA ILE A 251 12.47 -9.78 -10.10
C ILE A 251 10.96 -9.99 -9.95
N TYR A 252 10.15 -9.24 -10.68
CA TYR A 252 8.71 -9.19 -10.49
C TYR A 252 7.92 -10.14 -11.39
N LEU A 253 8.45 -10.49 -12.56
CA LEU A 253 7.77 -11.28 -13.61
C LEU A 253 8.63 -12.43 -14.12
N PRO A 254 9.29 -13.23 -13.27
CA PRO A 254 10.24 -14.26 -13.72
C PRO A 254 9.59 -15.32 -14.62
N GLU A 255 8.30 -15.60 -14.45
CA GLU A 255 7.58 -16.65 -15.17
C GLU A 255 7.14 -16.23 -16.57
N VAL A 256 7.03 -14.92 -16.84
CA VAL A 256 6.52 -14.39 -18.12
C VAL A 256 7.57 -13.61 -18.92
N LEU A 257 8.85 -13.74 -18.56
CA LEU A 257 9.95 -13.06 -19.27
C LEU A 257 10.00 -13.36 -20.77
N GLY A 258 9.55 -14.56 -21.19
CA GLY A 258 9.51 -14.95 -22.59
C GLY A 258 8.48 -14.18 -23.41
N ASP A 259 7.43 -13.71 -22.80
CA ASP A 259 6.31 -13.02 -23.43
C ASP A 259 6.34 -11.50 -23.16
N LEU A 260 7.36 -11.01 -22.41
CA LEU A 260 7.43 -9.64 -21.95
C LEU A 260 7.39 -8.63 -23.11
N GLU A 261 8.08 -8.93 -24.22
CA GLU A 261 8.14 -8.07 -25.40
C GLU A 261 6.79 -7.92 -26.11
N GLU A 262 5.88 -8.88 -25.95
CA GLU A 262 4.51 -8.82 -26.49
C GLU A 262 3.68 -7.78 -25.75
N PHE A 263 3.83 -7.68 -24.42
CA PHE A 263 3.03 -6.78 -23.58
C PHE A 263 3.70 -5.43 -23.36
N TYR A 264 5.03 -5.42 -23.27
CA TYR A 264 5.84 -4.23 -22.98
C TYR A 264 7.00 -4.14 -23.97
N PRO A 265 6.74 -3.72 -25.22
CA PRO A 265 7.71 -3.75 -26.28
C PRO A 265 8.92 -2.82 -26.01
N THR A 266 10.11 -3.30 -26.36
CA THR A 266 11.38 -2.56 -26.21
C THR A 266 12.08 -2.35 -27.56
N GLU A 267 11.47 -2.80 -28.67
CA GLU A 267 11.99 -2.71 -30.03
C GLU A 267 10.99 -2.05 -30.97
N GLY A 268 11.41 -1.76 -32.21
CA GLY A 268 10.50 -1.19 -33.21
C GLY A 268 10.31 0.31 -33.13
N GLY A 269 11.10 1.06 -32.34
CA GLY A 269 11.02 2.53 -32.22
C GLY A 269 9.99 3.01 -31.18
N VAL A 270 9.60 2.14 -30.26
CA VAL A 270 8.72 2.47 -29.11
C VAL A 270 9.48 3.27 -28.06
N ASP A 271 8.75 4.00 -27.23
CA ASP A 271 9.29 4.63 -26.04
C ASP A 271 9.45 3.56 -24.94
N ILE A 272 10.69 3.19 -24.64
CA ILE A 272 11.01 2.18 -23.64
C ILE A 272 10.66 2.68 -22.22
N ASP A 273 10.74 3.97 -21.96
CA ASP A 273 10.35 4.57 -20.69
C ASP A 273 8.85 4.41 -20.45
N GLU A 274 8.02 4.54 -21.49
CA GLU A 274 6.59 4.26 -21.43
C GLU A 274 6.32 2.77 -21.18
N SER A 275 6.99 1.87 -21.91
CA SER A 275 6.85 0.42 -21.69
C SER A 275 7.25 0.01 -20.27
N TRP A 276 8.33 0.58 -19.76
CA TRP A 276 8.79 0.35 -18.38
C TRP A 276 7.78 0.87 -17.36
N SER A 277 7.29 2.10 -17.54
CA SER A 277 6.26 2.68 -16.69
C SER A 277 4.98 1.84 -16.66
N ASN A 278 4.51 1.38 -17.83
CA ASN A 278 3.32 0.55 -17.96
C ASN A 278 3.51 -0.80 -17.24
N MET A 279 4.65 -1.45 -17.43
CA MET A 279 4.98 -2.70 -16.72
C MET A 279 4.89 -2.53 -15.20
N PHE A 280 5.45 -1.44 -14.65
CA PHE A 280 5.37 -1.19 -13.22
C PHE A 280 3.98 -0.84 -12.73
N SER A 281 3.25 -0.02 -13.49
CA SER A 281 1.85 0.30 -13.20
C SER A 281 1.01 -0.97 -13.06
N ASP A 282 1.20 -1.89 -14.00
CA ASP A 282 0.48 -3.16 -13.98
C ASP A 282 0.90 -4.04 -12.80
N VAL A 283 2.19 -4.27 -12.62
CA VAL A 283 2.71 -5.23 -11.63
C VAL A 283 2.44 -4.79 -10.20
N LEU A 284 2.67 -3.50 -9.88
CA LEU A 284 2.60 -3.03 -8.50
C LEU A 284 1.18 -2.57 -8.10
N PHE A 285 0.37 -2.15 -9.07
CA PHE A 285 -0.90 -1.49 -8.77
C PHE A 285 -2.10 -2.15 -9.47
N THR A 286 -2.16 -2.18 -10.81
CA THR A 286 -3.35 -2.62 -11.54
C THR A 286 -3.66 -4.11 -11.32
N TYR A 287 -2.65 -4.98 -11.45
CA TYR A 287 -2.82 -6.42 -11.27
C TYR A 287 -3.27 -6.79 -9.84
N PRO A 288 -2.66 -6.27 -8.76
CA PRO A 288 -3.17 -6.54 -7.42
C PRO A 288 -4.63 -6.13 -7.20
N MET A 289 -5.09 -5.02 -7.77
CA MET A 289 -6.50 -4.62 -7.67
C MET A 289 -7.42 -5.58 -8.40
N ARG A 290 -7.02 -6.06 -9.58
CA ARG A 290 -7.80 -7.07 -10.32
C ARG A 290 -7.84 -8.42 -9.60
N VAL A 291 -6.74 -8.85 -9.02
CA VAL A 291 -6.69 -10.07 -8.20
C VAL A 291 -7.64 -9.93 -7.02
N TRP A 292 -7.57 -8.80 -6.32
CA TRP A 292 -8.42 -8.53 -5.16
C TRP A 292 -9.91 -8.55 -5.54
N SER A 293 -10.29 -7.87 -6.63
CA SER A 293 -11.69 -7.85 -7.08
C SER A 293 -12.22 -9.23 -7.45
N ARG A 294 -11.40 -10.08 -8.11
CA ARG A 294 -11.78 -11.47 -8.45
C ARG A 294 -12.04 -12.32 -7.21
N HIS A 295 -11.20 -12.18 -6.18
CA HIS A 295 -11.45 -12.91 -4.93
C HIS A 295 -12.69 -12.43 -4.19
N MET A 296 -13.00 -11.14 -4.28
CA MET A 296 -14.20 -10.60 -3.66
C MET A 296 -15.47 -10.94 -4.45
N GLU A 297 -15.39 -11.16 -5.78
CA GLU A 297 -16.51 -11.67 -6.59
C GLU A 297 -16.99 -13.06 -6.11
N GLU A 298 -16.09 -13.87 -5.54
CA GLU A 298 -16.41 -15.18 -4.98
C GLU A 298 -17.08 -15.13 -3.60
N MET A 299 -17.18 -13.93 -2.98
CA MET A 299 -17.76 -13.70 -1.66
C MET A 299 -19.22 -13.28 -1.75
N GLU A 300 -19.90 -13.15 -0.60
CA GLU A 300 -21.31 -12.70 -0.55
C GLU A 300 -21.44 -11.18 -0.75
N SER A 301 -20.40 -10.42 -0.39
CA SER A 301 -20.39 -8.96 -0.46
C SER A 301 -19.94 -8.46 -1.83
N ASP A 302 -20.61 -7.41 -2.33
CA ASP A 302 -20.27 -6.79 -3.61
C ASP A 302 -18.86 -6.17 -3.61
N ALA A 303 -18.16 -6.30 -4.74
CA ALA A 303 -16.94 -5.56 -5.05
C ALA A 303 -17.18 -4.56 -6.18
N TYR A 304 -16.46 -3.44 -6.15
CA TYR A 304 -16.50 -2.40 -7.17
C TYR A 304 -15.08 -2.06 -7.58
N LEU A 305 -14.80 -2.13 -8.89
CA LEU A 305 -13.46 -1.86 -9.43
C LEU A 305 -13.50 -0.57 -10.24
N TYR A 306 -12.57 0.38 -9.94
CA TYR A 306 -12.42 1.61 -10.70
C TYR A 306 -11.06 1.70 -11.40
N TRP A 307 -11.02 2.52 -12.45
CA TRP A 307 -9.79 2.96 -13.08
C TRP A 307 -9.83 4.48 -13.24
N PHE A 308 -8.94 5.15 -12.53
CA PHE A 308 -8.86 6.60 -12.54
C PHE A 308 -7.97 7.06 -13.68
N THR A 309 -8.55 7.82 -14.64
CA THR A 309 -7.87 8.27 -15.87
C THR A 309 -7.77 9.79 -15.97
N TRP A 310 -8.20 10.51 -14.95
CA TRP A 310 -8.15 11.97 -14.94
C TRP A 310 -6.76 12.46 -14.54
N ALA A 311 -6.08 13.16 -15.47
CA ALA A 311 -4.78 13.75 -15.19
C ALA A 311 -4.93 15.02 -14.35
N PRO A 312 -4.39 15.08 -13.11
CA PRO A 312 -4.40 16.31 -12.33
C PRO A 312 -3.64 17.43 -13.03
N PRO A 313 -4.10 18.70 -12.94
CA PRO A 313 -3.50 19.82 -13.64
C PRO A 313 -2.23 20.35 -12.94
N VAL A 314 -1.26 19.46 -12.74
CA VAL A 314 0.09 19.75 -12.21
C VAL A 314 1.01 20.26 -13.32
N GLU A 315 2.19 20.74 -12.94
CA GLU A 315 3.25 21.00 -13.92
C GLU A 315 3.65 19.69 -14.60
N ASN A 316 3.81 19.69 -15.93
CA ASN A 316 4.07 18.50 -16.76
C ASN A 316 2.96 17.42 -16.70
N SER A 317 1.70 17.81 -16.48
CA SER A 317 0.56 16.90 -16.44
C SER A 317 0.46 15.96 -17.66
N GLU A 318 0.86 16.43 -18.86
CA GLU A 318 0.87 15.60 -20.08
C GLU A 318 1.89 14.44 -20.00
N GLN A 319 2.98 14.62 -19.24
CA GLN A 319 4.00 13.59 -19.03
C GLN A 319 3.60 12.61 -17.93
N TYR A 320 2.95 13.09 -16.86
CA TYR A 320 2.64 12.27 -15.69
C TYR A 320 1.29 11.57 -15.80
N GLY A 321 0.33 12.14 -16.57
CA GLY A 321 -1.01 11.56 -16.70
C GLY A 321 -1.76 11.46 -15.39
N ALA A 322 -2.53 10.39 -15.22
CA ALA A 322 -3.19 10.01 -13.98
C ALA A 322 -2.20 9.23 -13.07
N PHE A 323 -1.23 9.94 -12.53
CA PHE A 323 -0.11 9.37 -11.77
C PHE A 323 -0.53 8.84 -10.39
N HIS A 324 0.36 8.08 -9.75
CA HIS A 324 0.18 7.53 -8.40
C HIS A 324 -0.19 8.60 -7.38
N ALA A 325 -1.23 8.36 -6.58
CA ALA A 325 -1.81 9.29 -5.61
C ALA A 325 -2.48 10.55 -6.23
N GLY A 326 -2.56 10.65 -7.56
CA GLY A 326 -3.16 11.81 -8.24
C GLY A 326 -4.64 12.01 -7.94
N GLU A 327 -5.38 10.97 -7.58
CA GLU A 327 -6.80 11.02 -7.21
C GLU A 327 -7.05 11.57 -5.81
N LEU A 328 -6.05 11.59 -4.93
CA LEU A 328 -6.21 11.99 -3.52
C LEU A 328 -6.69 13.44 -3.38
N GLY A 329 -6.16 14.34 -4.20
CA GLY A 329 -6.61 15.73 -4.22
C GLY A 329 -8.12 15.87 -4.48
N TYR A 330 -8.67 14.97 -5.28
CA TYR A 330 -10.10 14.96 -5.60
C TYR A 330 -10.97 14.37 -4.48
N ILE A 331 -10.49 13.30 -3.84
CA ILE A 331 -11.24 12.63 -2.76
C ILE A 331 -11.29 13.51 -1.50
N PHE A 332 -10.15 14.09 -1.12
CA PHE A 332 -10.05 14.95 0.07
C PHE A 332 -10.43 16.41 -0.19
N GLY A 333 -10.63 16.79 -1.45
CA GLY A 333 -10.92 18.18 -1.85
C GLY A 333 -9.71 19.11 -1.70
N ASN A 334 -8.52 18.57 -1.59
CA ASN A 334 -7.25 19.29 -1.56
C ASN A 334 -6.68 19.37 -2.99
N LEU A 335 -7.35 20.16 -3.84
CA LEU A 335 -7.06 20.18 -5.27
C LEU A 335 -5.76 20.90 -5.65
N ASP A 336 -5.11 21.58 -4.74
CA ASP A 336 -3.77 22.17 -4.92
C ASP A 336 -2.65 21.25 -4.45
N LEU A 337 -3.00 20.02 -4.05
CA LEU A 337 -2.03 18.97 -3.76
C LEU A 337 -1.09 18.77 -4.98
N PHE A 338 0.17 18.56 -4.70
CA PHE A 338 1.24 18.47 -5.71
C PHE A 338 1.44 19.75 -6.57
N GLY A 339 0.95 20.91 -6.11
CA GLY A 339 1.06 22.18 -6.84
C GLY A 339 0.13 22.29 -8.05
N ALA A 340 -0.93 21.49 -8.11
CA ALA A 340 -1.91 21.53 -9.17
C ALA A 340 -2.64 22.89 -9.24
N LYS A 341 -3.11 23.24 -10.42
CA LYS A 341 -3.88 24.48 -10.70
C LYS A 341 -5.30 24.12 -11.15
N PRO A 342 -6.19 23.83 -10.18
CA PRO A 342 -7.49 23.24 -10.47
C PRO A 342 -8.42 24.20 -11.26
N THR A 343 -9.10 23.64 -12.24
CA THR A 343 -10.14 24.30 -13.04
C THR A 343 -11.52 24.11 -12.37
N ALA A 344 -12.57 24.69 -12.98
CA ALA A 344 -13.93 24.44 -12.55
C ALA A 344 -14.34 22.97 -12.70
N LYS A 345 -13.84 22.29 -13.75
CA LYS A 345 -14.10 20.85 -13.97
C LYS A 345 -13.46 19.98 -12.88
N ASP A 346 -12.25 20.34 -12.45
CA ASP A 346 -11.59 19.63 -11.36
C ASP A 346 -12.38 19.71 -10.05
N LYS A 347 -12.97 20.88 -9.77
CA LYS A 347 -13.84 21.08 -8.60
C LYS A 347 -15.14 20.27 -8.68
N GLU A 348 -15.78 20.23 -9.85
CA GLU A 348 -16.96 19.38 -10.07
C GLU A 348 -16.64 17.90 -9.94
N PHE A 349 -15.50 17.48 -10.47
CA PHE A 349 -15.04 16.09 -10.38
C PHE A 349 -14.67 15.71 -8.94
N SER A 350 -14.02 16.59 -8.20
CA SER A 350 -13.75 16.39 -6.78
C SER A 350 -15.03 16.22 -5.95
N GLU A 351 -16.04 17.06 -6.20
CA GLU A 351 -17.35 16.93 -5.53
C GLU A 351 -18.00 15.57 -5.83
N LEU A 352 -17.90 15.09 -7.07
CA LEU A 352 -18.39 13.78 -7.48
C LEU A 352 -17.62 12.65 -6.77
N MET A 353 -16.29 12.67 -6.82
CA MET A 353 -15.43 11.65 -6.20
C MET A 353 -15.68 11.54 -4.69
N ALA A 354 -15.64 12.66 -3.98
CA ALA A 354 -15.92 12.68 -2.54
C ALA A 354 -17.35 12.18 -2.21
N SER A 355 -18.32 12.45 -3.08
CA SER A 355 -19.70 11.96 -2.93
C SER A 355 -19.79 10.45 -3.11
N ILE A 356 -19.09 9.88 -4.09
CA ILE A 356 -19.05 8.42 -4.33
C ILE A 356 -18.38 7.72 -3.15
N TRP A 357 -17.20 8.18 -2.70
CA TRP A 357 -16.47 7.59 -1.57
C TRP A 357 -17.28 7.60 -0.27
N THR A 358 -17.91 8.74 0.03
CA THR A 358 -18.76 8.84 1.23
C THR A 358 -20.07 8.09 1.11
N GLN A 359 -20.66 7.96 -0.09
CA GLN A 359 -21.82 7.12 -0.33
C GLN A 359 -21.48 5.64 -0.07
N PHE A 360 -20.38 5.16 -0.66
CA PHE A 360 -19.90 3.81 -0.39
C PHE A 360 -19.60 3.59 1.09
N ALA A 361 -18.89 4.53 1.75
CA ALA A 361 -18.58 4.44 3.17
C ALA A 361 -19.82 4.32 4.06
N LYS A 362 -20.94 4.89 3.68
CA LYS A 362 -22.20 4.81 4.42
C LYS A 362 -22.98 3.53 4.17
N THR A 363 -22.95 3.02 2.95
CA THR A 363 -23.92 2.02 2.50
C THR A 363 -23.31 0.71 2.02
N GLY A 364 -22.02 0.68 1.67
CA GLY A 364 -21.35 -0.41 0.96
C GLY A 364 -21.64 -0.45 -0.54
N ASN A 365 -22.31 0.58 -1.06
CA ASN A 365 -22.67 0.68 -2.47
C ASN A 365 -22.38 2.11 -2.95
N PRO A 366 -21.58 2.30 -4.03
CA PRO A 366 -21.22 3.62 -4.54
C PRO A 366 -22.38 4.33 -5.25
N ASN A 367 -23.43 3.58 -5.59
CA ASN A 367 -24.61 4.09 -6.28
C ASN A 367 -25.48 4.93 -5.35
N GLY A 368 -25.97 6.05 -5.85
CA GLY A 368 -26.80 6.95 -5.07
C GLY A 368 -27.57 7.92 -5.95
N LYS A 369 -28.45 8.72 -5.32
CA LYS A 369 -29.20 9.74 -6.05
C LYS A 369 -28.22 10.76 -6.64
N ASN A 370 -28.30 10.98 -7.94
CA ASN A 370 -27.44 11.87 -8.72
C ASN A 370 -25.97 11.43 -8.83
N LEU A 371 -25.65 10.18 -8.48
CA LEU A 371 -24.36 9.55 -8.77
C LEU A 371 -24.46 8.68 -10.04
N PRO A 372 -23.37 8.51 -10.78
CA PRO A 372 -23.36 7.58 -11.91
C PRO A 372 -23.68 6.16 -11.46
N GLN A 373 -24.36 5.39 -12.32
CA GLN A 373 -24.55 3.97 -12.10
C GLN A 373 -23.21 3.25 -12.23
N TRP A 374 -22.91 2.41 -11.24
CA TRP A 374 -21.70 1.62 -11.17
C TRP A 374 -22.08 0.19 -10.77
N ASP A 375 -21.93 -0.73 -11.69
CA ASP A 375 -22.28 -2.12 -11.44
C ASP A 375 -21.21 -2.81 -10.60
N ALA A 376 -21.63 -3.79 -9.80
CA ALA A 376 -20.68 -4.62 -9.06
C ALA A 376 -19.74 -5.33 -10.04
N TYR A 377 -18.50 -5.52 -9.63
CA TYR A 377 -17.49 -6.19 -10.44
C TYR A 377 -17.92 -7.63 -10.77
N SER A 378 -17.78 -8.00 -12.00
CA SER A 378 -17.81 -9.38 -12.47
C SER A 378 -16.73 -9.58 -13.52
N VAL A 379 -16.14 -10.76 -13.56
CA VAL A 379 -15.16 -11.14 -14.57
C VAL A 379 -15.74 -11.07 -16.00
N ASP A 380 -17.06 -11.14 -16.10
CA ASP A 380 -17.81 -11.07 -17.38
C ASP A 380 -18.18 -9.63 -17.80
N ASN A 381 -17.88 -8.61 -16.99
CA ASN A 381 -18.21 -7.21 -17.23
C ASN A 381 -17.01 -6.40 -17.76
#